data_56477b37abc1e0ff5605a8f026b82978
#
_entry.id   56477b37abc1e0ff5605a8f026b82978
#
_cell.length_a   1.000
_cell.length_b   1.000
_cell.length_c   1.000
_cell.angle_alpha   90.00
_cell.angle_beta   90.00
_cell.angle_gamma   90.00
#
_symmetry.space_group_name_H-M   'P 1'
#
loop_
_entity.id
_entity.type
_entity.pdbx_description
1 polymer ?
#
loop_
_entity_poly.entity_id
_entity_poly.type
_entity_poly.pdbx_seq_one_letter_code
_entity_poly.pdbx_strand_id
1 'polypeptide(L)'
;MEERFVKVGITHGDINGIGYEVILKTLSDTRIAELCTPVIYGSSKIAAYHRKVLELPAVNLSIIAQAEDAGANRVNIINCVDDETKVELCQSTTAAGEAAYLALEAAVTDLKRGAVDVLVTAPINKHNIQNEQFHFPGHTEYLEQCFGGLGKKALMILMKDNLRVALVTGHIPLAQVASKITVEDIVSKLRIFNQSLRQDFGIVRPRIAVLALNPHAGDAGLLGKEEEEIIIPAIQEAEKKGVMSFGPYAADGFFGSQVYDKFDGVLAMYHDQGLAPFKTLAMDDGVNYTAGLSIVRTSPAHGTAYDIAGQNVASEESFRQALYAALDIYRNRIRYREATANPLRKQYFDKGGDNEKLDLTKEEDE
;
A
#
# COMPACT_ATOMS: atom_id res chain seq x y z
N MET A 1 -10.85 -25.20 11.14
CA MET A 1 -9.63 -24.44 11.52
C MET A 1 -10.10 -23.27 12.35
N GLU A 2 -9.65 -23.16 13.59
CA GLU A 2 -9.88 -21.94 14.37
C GLU A 2 -9.34 -20.76 13.55
N GLU A 3 -10.18 -19.73 13.36
CA GLU A 3 -9.79 -18.52 12.64
C GLU A 3 -8.70 -17.82 13.47
N ARG A 4 -7.45 -18.06 13.12
CA ARG A 4 -6.31 -17.39 13.76
C ARG A 4 -6.44 -15.89 13.49
N PHE A 5 -6.55 -15.09 14.55
CA PHE A 5 -6.51 -13.64 14.45
C PHE A 5 -5.22 -13.17 13.75
N VAL A 6 -5.37 -12.31 12.76
CA VAL A 6 -4.23 -11.69 12.06
C VAL A 6 -3.44 -10.85 13.04
N LYS A 7 -2.14 -11.11 13.19
CA LYS A 7 -1.23 -10.30 14.00
C LYS A 7 -0.75 -9.10 13.19
N VAL A 8 -1.08 -7.90 13.65
CA VAL A 8 -0.74 -6.64 12.98
C VAL A 8 0.42 -5.97 13.71
N GLY A 9 1.60 -5.95 13.10
CA GLY A 9 2.72 -5.14 13.57
C GLY A 9 2.44 -3.66 13.30
N ILE A 10 2.62 -2.81 14.31
CA ILE A 10 2.39 -1.37 14.24
C ILE A 10 3.64 -0.64 14.67
N THR A 11 4.24 0.18 13.80
CA THR A 11 5.36 1.04 14.18
C THR A 11 4.89 2.46 14.44
N HIS A 12 5.40 3.08 15.52
CA HIS A 12 4.93 4.39 15.98
C HIS A 12 5.36 5.56 15.10
N GLY A 13 6.32 5.35 14.16
CA GLY A 13 6.85 6.42 13.34
C GLY A 13 7.72 7.41 14.14
N ASP A 14 7.63 8.71 13.82
CA ASP A 14 8.34 9.74 14.57
C ASP A 14 7.62 10.05 15.88
N ILE A 15 8.31 9.89 17.01
CA ILE A 15 7.74 10.07 18.36
C ILE A 15 7.38 11.53 18.69
N ASN A 16 7.91 12.50 17.96
CA ASN A 16 7.65 13.92 18.14
C ASN A 16 6.49 14.45 17.28
N GLY A 17 5.97 13.59 16.36
CA GLY A 17 4.82 13.86 15.51
C GLY A 17 3.52 13.25 16.06
N ILE A 18 2.54 13.10 15.18
CA ILE A 18 1.19 12.58 15.51
C ILE A 18 1.09 11.06 15.55
N GLY A 19 2.21 10.30 15.33
CA GLY A 19 2.17 8.85 15.19
C GLY A 19 1.48 8.13 16.36
N TYR A 20 1.93 8.37 17.60
CA TYR A 20 1.27 7.80 18.78
C TYR A 20 -0.16 8.31 18.99
N GLU A 21 -0.46 9.55 18.61
CA GLU A 21 -1.82 10.09 18.71
C GLU A 21 -2.82 9.27 17.90
N VAL A 22 -2.54 9.08 16.60
CA VAL A 22 -3.45 8.35 15.71
C VAL A 22 -3.52 6.86 16.05
N ILE A 23 -2.42 6.26 16.53
CA ILE A 23 -2.39 4.87 17.00
C ILE A 23 -3.26 4.70 18.23
N LEU A 24 -3.06 5.52 19.26
CA LEU A 24 -3.79 5.40 20.52
C LEU A 24 -5.29 5.70 20.35
N LYS A 25 -5.65 6.71 19.53
CA LYS A 25 -7.04 6.98 19.17
C LYS A 25 -7.68 5.80 18.45
N THR A 26 -7.01 5.21 17.46
CA THR A 26 -7.51 4.02 16.75
C THR A 26 -7.72 2.85 17.70
N LEU A 27 -6.73 2.56 18.55
CA LEU A 27 -6.74 1.39 19.44
C LEU A 27 -7.54 1.60 20.73
N SER A 28 -8.05 2.81 20.98
CA SER A 28 -9.04 3.07 22.05
C SER A 28 -10.40 2.44 21.74
N ASP A 29 -10.70 2.18 20.46
CA ASP A 29 -11.85 1.38 20.05
C ASP A 29 -11.57 -0.11 20.30
N THR A 30 -12.17 -0.68 21.34
CA THR A 30 -11.95 -2.07 21.74
C THR A 30 -12.30 -3.09 20.65
N ARG A 31 -13.19 -2.74 19.72
CA ARG A 31 -13.58 -3.60 18.59
C ARG A 31 -12.41 -3.90 17.66
N ILE A 32 -11.38 -3.05 17.63
CA ILE A 32 -10.17 -3.32 16.84
C ILE A 32 -9.48 -4.60 17.31
N ALA A 33 -9.41 -4.82 18.62
CA ALA A 33 -8.81 -6.04 19.19
C ALA A 33 -9.66 -7.31 18.96
N GLU A 34 -10.93 -7.15 18.58
CA GLU A 34 -11.80 -8.25 18.15
C GLU A 34 -11.58 -8.64 16.66
N LEU A 35 -11.01 -7.72 15.85
CA LEU A 35 -10.74 -7.94 14.42
C LEU A 35 -9.36 -8.51 14.15
N CYS A 36 -8.38 -8.20 15.01
CA CYS A 36 -6.98 -8.58 14.86
C CYS A 36 -6.25 -8.58 16.19
N THR A 37 -5.00 -8.99 16.18
CA THR A 37 -4.09 -8.90 17.34
C THR A 37 -3.07 -7.80 17.09
N PRO A 38 -3.29 -6.54 17.57
CA PRO A 38 -2.34 -5.46 17.40
C PRO A 38 -1.09 -5.67 18.26
N VAL A 39 0.10 -5.45 17.66
CA VAL A 39 1.41 -5.48 18.31
C VAL A 39 2.14 -4.18 17.98
N ILE A 40 2.21 -3.26 18.95
CA ILE A 40 2.93 -2.00 18.82
C ILE A 40 4.40 -2.25 19.07
N TYR A 41 5.27 -1.76 18.18
CA TYR A 41 6.71 -1.70 18.38
C TYR A 41 7.10 -0.29 18.80
N GLY A 42 7.64 -0.13 20.02
CA GLY A 42 7.97 1.19 20.56
C GLY A 42 8.37 1.18 22.03
N SER A 43 7.84 2.13 22.81
CA SER A 43 8.00 2.19 24.26
C SER A 43 6.65 2.45 24.95
N SER A 44 6.35 1.64 25.96
CA SER A 44 5.16 1.81 26.79
C SER A 44 5.18 3.11 27.59
N LYS A 45 6.36 3.60 27.98
CA LYS A 45 6.54 4.91 28.65
C LYS A 45 6.22 6.06 27.69
N ILE A 46 6.72 6.01 26.44
CA ILE A 46 6.43 7.04 25.43
C ILE A 46 4.94 7.03 25.07
N ALA A 47 4.34 5.85 24.91
CA ALA A 47 2.89 5.74 24.69
C ALA A 47 2.08 6.36 25.86
N ALA A 48 2.48 6.10 27.12
CA ALA A 48 1.87 6.69 28.31
C ALA A 48 2.05 8.22 28.37
N TYR A 49 3.22 8.73 27.94
CA TYR A 49 3.47 10.18 27.83
C TYR A 49 2.48 10.82 26.85
N HIS A 50 2.39 10.30 25.61
CA HIS A 50 1.46 10.84 24.61
C HIS A 50 0.02 10.77 25.08
N ARG A 51 -0.42 9.63 25.65
CA ARG A 51 -1.77 9.50 26.21
C ARG A 51 -2.08 10.58 27.23
N LYS A 52 -1.10 10.88 28.12
CA LYS A 52 -1.28 11.90 29.16
C LYS A 52 -1.34 13.32 28.60
N VAL A 53 -0.43 13.66 27.68
CA VAL A 53 -0.38 14.99 27.04
C VAL A 53 -1.65 15.26 26.23
N LEU A 54 -2.17 14.24 25.57
CA LEU A 54 -3.34 14.33 24.70
C LEU A 54 -4.67 14.09 25.47
N GLU A 55 -4.62 13.83 26.78
CA GLU A 55 -5.79 13.52 27.61
C GLU A 55 -6.67 12.40 27.02
N LEU A 56 -6.04 11.41 26.39
CA LEU A 56 -6.76 10.30 25.74
C LEU A 56 -7.25 9.27 26.75
N PRO A 57 -8.33 8.54 26.43
CA PRO A 57 -8.80 7.41 27.24
C PRO A 57 -7.70 6.37 27.48
N ALA A 58 -7.84 5.60 28.54
CA ALA A 58 -6.90 4.53 28.83
C ALA A 58 -7.02 3.42 27.78
N VAL A 59 -5.93 3.17 27.04
CA VAL A 59 -5.75 1.96 26.26
C VAL A 59 -4.98 0.97 27.11
N ASN A 60 -5.55 -0.21 27.35
CA ASN A 60 -4.89 -1.24 28.15
C ASN A 60 -3.82 -1.93 27.30
N LEU A 61 -2.56 -1.50 27.46
CA LEU A 61 -1.40 -2.03 26.75
C LEU A 61 -0.80 -3.21 27.54
N SER A 62 -0.83 -4.40 26.93
CA SER A 62 -0.14 -5.57 27.45
C SER A 62 1.33 -5.55 27.00
N ILE A 63 2.26 -5.35 27.94
CA ILE A 63 3.70 -5.39 27.64
C ILE A 63 4.11 -6.84 27.45
N ILE A 64 4.72 -7.14 26.31
CA ILE A 64 5.22 -8.47 25.93
C ILE A 64 6.68 -8.40 25.52
N ALA A 65 7.40 -9.51 25.65
CA ALA A 65 8.82 -9.59 25.28
C ALA A 65 9.02 -9.87 23.80
N GLN A 66 8.14 -10.64 23.18
CA GLN A 66 8.21 -11.08 21.78
C GLN A 66 6.82 -11.19 21.18
N ALA A 67 6.71 -11.07 19.83
CA ALA A 67 5.41 -11.03 19.15
C ALA A 67 4.64 -12.36 19.23
N GLU A 68 5.33 -13.47 19.51
CA GLU A 68 4.72 -14.77 19.73
C GLU A 68 3.80 -14.78 20.96
N ASP A 69 4.15 -14.02 22.00
CA ASP A 69 3.41 -13.90 23.26
C ASP A 69 2.15 -13.00 23.14
N ALA A 70 1.92 -12.43 21.97
CA ALA A 70 0.79 -11.52 21.76
C ALA A 70 -0.56 -12.21 21.97
N GLY A 71 -1.30 -11.74 22.99
CA GLY A 71 -2.62 -12.23 23.32
C GLY A 71 -3.69 -11.66 22.40
N ALA A 72 -4.65 -12.50 21.96
CA ALA A 72 -5.85 -12.06 21.27
C ALA A 72 -6.71 -11.16 22.15
N ASN A 73 -7.57 -10.36 21.53
CA ASN A 73 -8.48 -9.41 22.21
C ASN A 73 -7.76 -8.40 23.14
N ARG A 74 -6.50 -8.09 22.84
CA ARG A 74 -5.65 -7.15 23.59
C ARG A 74 -4.82 -6.32 22.63
N VAL A 75 -4.47 -5.11 23.07
CA VAL A 75 -3.42 -4.31 22.44
C VAL A 75 -2.09 -4.66 23.10
N ASN A 76 -1.18 -5.22 22.33
CA ASN A 76 0.12 -5.64 22.82
C ASN A 76 1.18 -4.60 22.45
N ILE A 77 2.23 -4.46 23.28
CA ILE A 77 3.36 -3.57 23.00
C ILE A 77 4.69 -4.27 23.34
N ILE A 78 5.65 -4.16 22.43
CA ILE A 78 7.02 -4.58 22.60
C ILE A 78 7.87 -3.34 22.81
N ASN A 79 8.55 -3.25 23.96
CA ASN A 79 9.50 -2.18 24.25
C ASN A 79 10.80 -2.46 23.48
N CYS A 80 10.98 -1.79 22.35
CA CYS A 80 12.18 -1.87 21.51
C CYS A 80 12.90 -0.52 21.37
N VAL A 81 12.44 0.50 22.06
CA VAL A 81 13.03 1.84 22.16
C VAL A 81 13.39 2.10 23.61
N ASP A 82 14.52 2.76 23.83
CA ASP A 82 14.96 3.11 25.17
C ASP A 82 13.92 3.98 25.88
N ASP A 83 13.58 3.57 27.07
CA ASP A 83 12.60 4.23 27.93
C ASP A 83 13.02 5.66 28.34
N GLU A 84 14.32 5.99 28.28
CA GLU A 84 14.85 7.33 28.57
C GLU A 84 14.87 8.24 27.32
N THR A 85 14.41 7.74 26.16
CA THR A 85 14.29 8.54 24.94
C THR A 85 13.36 9.73 25.16
N LYS A 86 13.90 10.93 25.01
CA LYS A 86 13.18 12.17 25.25
C LYS A 86 12.22 12.49 24.10
N VAL A 87 10.95 12.73 24.43
CA VAL A 87 9.95 13.24 23.48
C VAL A 87 10.01 14.77 23.46
N GLU A 88 10.20 15.35 22.28
CA GLU A 88 10.22 16.78 22.02
C GLU A 88 9.22 17.12 20.93
N LEU A 89 7.93 17.21 21.32
CA LEU A 89 6.84 17.43 20.38
C LEU A 89 7.10 18.57 19.41
N CYS A 90 6.61 18.46 18.18
CA CYS A 90 6.74 19.47 17.11
C CYS A 90 8.17 19.66 16.58
N GLN A 91 9.14 18.85 17.01
CA GLN A 91 10.55 19.02 16.63
C GLN A 91 11.09 17.78 15.93
N SER A 92 11.87 18.00 14.87
CA SER A 92 12.66 16.95 14.23
C SER A 92 13.96 16.76 14.99
N THR A 93 14.12 15.64 15.69
CA THR A 93 15.33 15.32 16.47
C THR A 93 15.94 14.00 16.03
N THR A 94 17.25 13.84 16.20
CA THR A 94 17.96 12.59 15.90
C THR A 94 17.41 11.42 16.75
N ALA A 95 17.11 11.68 18.03
CA ALA A 95 16.58 10.69 18.94
C ALA A 95 15.21 10.16 18.47
N ALA A 96 14.35 11.02 17.92
CA ALA A 96 13.06 10.60 17.35
C ALA A 96 13.24 9.75 16.07
N GLY A 97 14.23 10.11 15.25
CA GLY A 97 14.57 9.33 14.06
C GLY A 97 15.14 7.95 14.40
N GLU A 98 16.03 7.86 15.40
CA GLU A 98 16.57 6.60 15.90
C GLU A 98 15.48 5.70 16.49
N ALA A 99 14.57 6.26 17.31
CA ALA A 99 13.45 5.54 17.86
C ALA A 99 12.51 4.98 16.75
N ALA A 100 12.26 5.78 15.69
CA ALA A 100 11.47 5.35 14.55
C ALA A 100 12.14 4.20 13.78
N TYR A 101 13.47 4.25 13.61
CA TYR A 101 14.24 3.18 12.98
C TYR A 101 14.21 1.91 13.81
N LEU A 102 14.48 1.97 15.12
CA LEU A 102 14.47 0.79 16.01
C LEU A 102 13.10 0.08 16.01
N ALA A 103 12.00 0.84 16.04
CA ALA A 103 10.67 0.27 15.96
C ALA A 103 10.40 -0.40 14.61
N LEU A 104 10.86 0.21 13.51
CA LEU A 104 10.72 -0.35 12.17
C LEU A 104 11.55 -1.63 12.00
N GLU A 105 12.80 -1.63 12.46
CA GLU A 105 13.73 -2.77 12.39
C GLU A 105 13.19 -3.96 13.17
N ALA A 106 12.72 -3.75 14.40
CA ALA A 106 12.10 -4.79 15.21
C ALA A 106 10.86 -5.40 14.55
N ALA A 107 9.96 -4.54 14.04
CA ALA A 107 8.76 -5.00 13.35
C ALA A 107 9.08 -5.77 12.06
N VAL A 108 10.06 -5.32 11.27
CA VAL A 108 10.51 -6.00 10.05
C VAL A 108 11.16 -7.34 10.35
N THR A 109 11.91 -7.44 11.43
CA THR A 109 12.50 -8.71 11.89
C THR A 109 11.41 -9.72 12.22
N ASP A 110 10.39 -9.32 12.95
CA ASP A 110 9.26 -10.18 13.30
C ASP A 110 8.40 -10.53 12.07
N LEU A 111 8.24 -9.62 11.14
CA LEU A 111 7.54 -9.86 9.88
C LEU A 111 8.29 -10.86 8.99
N LYS A 112 9.65 -10.81 8.96
CA LYS A 112 10.49 -11.76 8.22
C LYS A 112 10.35 -13.19 8.74
N ARG A 113 10.27 -13.36 10.05
CA ARG A 113 10.11 -14.70 10.67
C ARG A 113 8.65 -15.15 10.81
N GLY A 114 7.69 -14.32 10.37
CA GLY A 114 6.25 -14.64 10.42
C GLY A 114 5.63 -14.57 11.82
N ALA A 115 6.28 -13.87 12.76
CA ALA A 115 5.73 -13.61 14.10
C ALA A 115 4.59 -12.59 14.07
N VAL A 116 4.59 -11.68 13.08
CA VAL A 116 3.45 -10.85 12.68
C VAL A 116 3.12 -11.10 11.21
N ASP A 117 1.85 -10.91 10.85
CA ASP A 117 1.32 -11.24 9.51
C ASP A 117 1.36 -10.06 8.54
N VAL A 118 1.15 -8.85 9.05
CA VAL A 118 1.09 -7.60 8.28
C VAL A 118 1.73 -6.46 9.06
N LEU A 119 2.08 -5.38 8.37
CA LEU A 119 2.69 -4.19 8.95
C LEU A 119 1.86 -2.94 8.65
N VAL A 120 1.54 -2.17 9.68
CA VAL A 120 0.97 -0.82 9.58
C VAL A 120 1.97 0.18 10.17
N THR A 121 2.42 1.15 9.38
CA THR A 121 3.45 2.09 9.82
C THR A 121 2.87 3.48 10.00
N ALA A 122 3.08 4.10 11.16
CA ALA A 122 2.85 5.53 11.33
C ALA A 122 3.93 6.36 10.61
N PRO A 123 3.69 7.64 10.36
CA PRO A 123 4.59 8.48 9.57
C PRO A 123 5.97 8.67 10.20
N ILE A 124 7.01 8.64 9.37
CA ILE A 124 8.39 8.99 9.74
C ILE A 124 8.79 10.34 9.17
N ASN A 125 9.74 10.99 9.79
CA ASN A 125 10.45 12.09 9.19
C ASN A 125 11.65 11.53 8.39
N LYS A 126 11.61 11.74 7.07
CA LYS A 126 12.59 11.16 6.15
C LYS A 126 14.02 11.73 6.32
N HIS A 127 14.15 12.86 7.01
CA HIS A 127 15.43 13.50 7.25
C HIS A 127 16.08 12.98 8.54
N ASN A 128 15.34 12.94 9.66
CA ASN A 128 15.92 12.59 10.95
C ASN A 128 16.12 11.08 11.16
N ILE A 129 15.41 10.24 10.41
CA ILE A 129 15.58 8.76 10.45
C ILE A 129 16.88 8.29 9.77
N GLN A 130 17.52 9.16 8.96
CA GLN A 130 18.79 8.80 8.30
C GLN A 130 19.88 8.53 9.33
N ASN A 131 20.50 7.37 9.25
CA ASN A 131 21.61 6.95 10.10
C ASN A 131 22.49 5.95 9.33
N GLU A 132 23.53 5.39 9.98
CA GLU A 132 24.44 4.43 9.36
C GLU A 132 23.77 3.16 8.81
N GLN A 133 22.58 2.81 9.28
CA GLN A 133 21.83 1.61 8.90
C GLN A 133 20.60 1.91 8.01
N PHE A 134 20.14 3.16 7.98
CA PHE A 134 18.99 3.58 7.20
C PHE A 134 19.33 4.71 6.24
N HIS A 135 19.64 4.34 4.99
CA HIS A 135 19.99 5.26 3.89
C HIS A 135 18.94 5.28 2.79
N PHE A 136 17.66 5.14 3.16
CA PHE A 136 16.56 5.03 2.23
C PHE A 136 15.74 6.32 2.17
N PRO A 137 15.14 6.66 1.01
CA PRO A 137 14.20 7.78 0.90
C PRO A 137 12.96 7.64 1.78
N GLY A 138 12.60 6.41 2.16
CA GLY A 138 11.46 6.13 3.01
C GLY A 138 11.21 4.64 3.26
N HIS A 139 10.05 4.33 3.84
CA HIS A 139 9.65 2.96 4.15
C HIS A 139 9.62 2.05 2.92
N THR A 140 9.15 2.55 1.78
CA THR A 140 8.94 1.73 0.57
C THR A 140 10.24 1.14 0.06
N GLU A 141 11.27 1.96 -0.07
CA GLU A 141 12.58 1.55 -0.56
C GLU A 141 13.30 0.63 0.43
N TYR A 142 13.18 0.92 1.73
CA TYR A 142 13.70 0.03 2.78
C TYR A 142 13.03 -1.35 2.74
N LEU A 143 11.71 -1.39 2.65
CA LEU A 143 10.97 -2.66 2.56
C LEU A 143 11.20 -3.39 1.24
N GLU A 144 11.41 -2.67 0.14
CA GLU A 144 11.80 -3.26 -1.14
C GLU A 144 13.15 -4.00 -1.01
N GLN A 145 14.13 -3.40 -0.35
CA GLN A 145 15.40 -4.10 -0.08
C GLN A 145 15.20 -5.34 0.82
N CYS A 146 14.35 -5.24 1.84
CA CYS A 146 14.13 -6.33 2.78
C CYS A 146 13.34 -7.50 2.20
N PHE A 147 12.37 -7.25 1.29
CA PHE A 147 11.35 -8.21 0.86
C PHE A 147 11.17 -8.31 -0.67
N GLY A 148 11.85 -7.48 -1.45
CA GLY A 148 11.68 -7.43 -2.90
C GLY A 148 12.18 -8.68 -3.62
N GLY A 149 13.26 -9.28 -3.18
CA GLY A 149 13.91 -10.41 -3.85
C GLY A 149 14.39 -10.04 -5.26
N LEU A 150 14.79 -11.05 -6.07
CA LEU A 150 15.27 -10.81 -7.44
C LEU A 150 14.11 -10.32 -8.34
N GLY A 151 14.18 -9.05 -8.76
CA GLY A 151 13.28 -8.48 -9.77
C GLY A 151 11.89 -8.02 -9.29
N LYS A 152 11.60 -8.10 -7.99
CA LYS A 152 10.35 -7.55 -7.46
C LYS A 152 10.55 -6.08 -7.08
N LYS A 153 9.80 -5.20 -7.72
CA LYS A 153 9.78 -3.76 -7.43
C LYS A 153 8.52 -3.39 -6.66
N ALA A 154 8.66 -2.49 -5.71
CA ALA A 154 7.53 -1.91 -5.02
C ALA A 154 6.76 -0.95 -5.93
N LEU A 155 5.45 -0.89 -5.71
CA LEU A 155 4.56 0.10 -6.30
C LEU A 155 3.73 0.74 -5.21
N MET A 156 3.84 2.04 -5.06
CA MET A 156 3.00 2.83 -4.18
C MET A 156 1.60 2.96 -4.80
N ILE A 157 0.58 2.56 -4.04
CA ILE A 157 -0.82 2.73 -4.40
C ILE A 157 -1.47 3.57 -3.31
N LEU A 158 -1.98 4.73 -3.66
CA LEU A 158 -2.86 5.53 -2.82
C LEU A 158 -4.28 5.04 -3.04
N MET A 159 -5.01 4.76 -1.96
CA MET A 159 -6.34 4.19 -2.05
C MET A 159 -7.33 4.82 -1.07
N LYS A 160 -8.57 4.97 -1.54
CA LYS A 160 -9.77 5.28 -0.77
C LYS A 160 -10.95 4.62 -1.46
N ASP A 161 -11.68 3.78 -0.76
CA ASP A 161 -12.80 3.03 -1.31
C ASP A 161 -12.42 2.31 -2.63
N ASN A 162 -13.04 2.69 -3.74
CA ASN A 162 -12.76 2.15 -5.06
C ASN A 162 -11.72 2.95 -5.86
N LEU A 163 -11.31 4.12 -5.40
CA LEU A 163 -10.27 4.91 -6.04
C LEU A 163 -8.88 4.39 -5.62
N ARG A 164 -8.10 3.93 -6.59
CA ARG A 164 -6.71 3.47 -6.39
C ARG A 164 -5.82 4.15 -7.41
N VAL A 165 -4.85 4.91 -6.94
CA VAL A 165 -3.93 5.69 -7.78
C VAL A 165 -2.51 5.20 -7.56
N ALA A 166 -1.87 4.78 -8.65
CA ALA A 166 -0.45 4.40 -8.69
C ALA A 166 0.33 5.36 -9.60
N LEU A 167 1.65 5.38 -9.44
CA LEU A 167 2.54 6.31 -10.13
C LEU A 167 3.58 5.56 -10.95
N VAL A 168 3.88 6.07 -12.16
CA VAL A 168 5.05 5.63 -12.93
C VAL A 168 6.32 6.19 -12.29
N THR A 169 6.37 7.51 -12.10
CA THR A 169 7.47 8.20 -11.43
C THR A 169 6.99 8.82 -10.11
N GLY A 170 7.77 8.65 -9.03
CA GLY A 170 7.45 9.15 -7.70
C GLY A 170 8.29 10.39 -7.34
N HIS A 171 9.23 10.22 -6.41
CA HIS A 171 10.02 11.31 -5.82
C HIS A 171 11.22 11.72 -6.70
N ILE A 172 10.96 12.27 -7.88
CA ILE A 172 11.98 12.84 -8.78
C ILE A 172 11.62 14.31 -9.10
N PRO A 173 12.61 15.14 -9.46
CA PRO A 173 12.36 16.50 -9.92
C PRO A 173 11.44 16.51 -11.15
N LEU A 174 10.49 17.46 -11.20
CA LEU A 174 9.53 17.58 -12.31
C LEU A 174 10.24 17.67 -13.68
N ALA A 175 11.34 18.40 -13.77
CA ALA A 175 12.13 18.54 -14.99
C ALA A 175 12.70 17.21 -15.53
N GLN A 176 12.75 16.16 -14.72
CA GLN A 176 13.24 14.84 -15.10
C GLN A 176 12.12 13.86 -15.51
N VAL A 177 10.86 14.20 -15.26
CA VAL A 177 9.73 13.27 -15.45
C VAL A 177 9.67 12.74 -16.88
N ALA A 178 9.62 13.62 -17.88
CA ALA A 178 9.49 13.23 -19.27
C ALA A 178 10.64 12.28 -19.73
N SER A 179 11.87 12.56 -19.29
CA SER A 179 13.04 11.74 -19.62
C SER A 179 13.12 10.39 -18.88
N LYS A 180 12.32 10.21 -17.83
CA LYS A 180 12.30 9.00 -17.01
C LYS A 180 11.12 8.08 -17.32
N ILE A 181 10.16 8.53 -18.11
CA ILE A 181 9.04 7.70 -18.54
C ILE A 181 9.48 6.89 -19.76
N THR A 182 9.42 5.57 -19.63
CA THR A 182 9.75 4.62 -20.69
C THR A 182 8.63 3.60 -20.89
N VAL A 183 8.59 2.96 -22.05
CA VAL A 183 7.64 1.86 -22.32
C VAL A 183 7.80 0.76 -21.27
N GLU A 184 9.04 0.36 -20.97
CA GLU A 184 9.34 -0.70 -20.01
C GLU A 184 8.85 -0.36 -18.60
N ASP A 185 9.05 0.88 -18.13
CA ASP A 185 8.63 1.29 -16.81
C ASP A 185 7.10 1.31 -16.68
N ILE A 186 6.39 1.86 -17.67
CA ILE A 186 4.92 1.87 -17.69
C ILE A 186 4.39 0.43 -17.68
N VAL A 187 4.90 -0.44 -18.57
CA VAL A 187 4.48 -1.85 -18.63
C VAL A 187 4.77 -2.59 -17.32
N SER A 188 5.94 -2.35 -16.73
CA SER A 188 6.31 -2.92 -15.44
C SER A 188 5.34 -2.50 -14.33
N LYS A 189 5.03 -1.19 -14.22
CA LYS A 189 4.08 -0.66 -13.25
C LYS A 189 2.66 -1.17 -13.47
N LEU A 190 2.19 -1.23 -14.72
CA LEU A 190 0.89 -1.80 -15.09
C LEU A 190 0.76 -3.27 -14.67
N ARG A 191 1.83 -4.08 -14.87
CA ARG A 191 1.82 -5.48 -14.46
C ARG A 191 1.74 -5.65 -12.95
N ILE A 192 2.54 -4.89 -12.19
CA ILE A 192 2.52 -4.92 -10.70
C ILE A 192 1.13 -4.48 -10.23
N PHE A 193 0.60 -3.40 -10.79
CA PHE A 193 -0.71 -2.87 -10.43
C PHE A 193 -1.83 -3.86 -10.72
N ASN A 194 -1.88 -4.42 -11.93
CA ASN A 194 -2.85 -5.44 -12.31
C ASN A 194 -2.79 -6.69 -11.40
N GLN A 195 -1.57 -7.15 -11.07
CA GLN A 195 -1.40 -8.27 -10.15
C GLN A 195 -1.92 -7.93 -8.74
N SER A 196 -1.63 -6.73 -8.25
CA SER A 196 -2.12 -6.25 -6.97
C SER A 196 -3.65 -6.12 -6.95
N LEU A 197 -4.26 -5.52 -7.99
CA LEU A 197 -5.71 -5.41 -8.09
C LEU A 197 -6.40 -6.80 -8.04
N ARG A 198 -5.76 -7.83 -8.60
CA ARG A 198 -6.28 -9.19 -8.57
C ARG A 198 -6.09 -9.89 -7.23
N GLN A 199 -4.87 -9.89 -6.70
CA GLN A 199 -4.56 -10.68 -5.50
C GLN A 199 -4.86 -9.94 -4.20
N ASP A 200 -4.65 -8.61 -4.17
CA ASP A 200 -4.75 -7.82 -2.95
C ASP A 200 -6.16 -7.22 -2.78
N PHE A 201 -6.82 -6.89 -3.90
CA PHE A 201 -8.17 -6.32 -3.91
C PHE A 201 -9.26 -7.28 -4.42
N GLY A 202 -8.91 -8.50 -4.85
CA GLY A 202 -9.86 -9.52 -5.25
C GLY A 202 -10.59 -9.24 -6.58
N ILE A 203 -10.08 -8.33 -7.41
CA ILE A 203 -10.73 -7.92 -8.66
C ILE A 203 -10.32 -8.89 -9.79
N VAL A 204 -11.27 -9.64 -10.34
CA VAL A 204 -10.98 -10.72 -11.30
C VAL A 204 -10.44 -10.18 -12.63
N ARG A 205 -11.01 -9.09 -13.15
CA ARG A 205 -10.65 -8.46 -14.43
C ARG A 205 -10.45 -6.96 -14.23
N PRO A 206 -9.32 -6.53 -13.65
CA PRO A 206 -9.08 -5.12 -13.37
C PRO A 206 -9.03 -4.27 -14.62
N ARG A 207 -9.67 -3.12 -14.60
CA ARG A 207 -9.62 -2.09 -15.63
C ARG A 207 -8.78 -0.94 -15.11
N ILE A 208 -7.64 -0.67 -15.77
CA ILE A 208 -6.68 0.36 -15.34
C ILE A 208 -6.73 1.52 -16.34
N ALA A 209 -7.06 2.71 -15.84
CA ALA A 209 -6.89 3.95 -16.60
C ALA A 209 -5.42 4.38 -16.57
N VAL A 210 -4.87 4.76 -17.72
CA VAL A 210 -3.53 5.34 -17.85
C VAL A 210 -3.70 6.81 -18.19
N LEU A 211 -3.13 7.69 -17.38
CA LEU A 211 -3.17 9.12 -17.66
C LEU A 211 -2.12 9.50 -18.72
N ALA A 212 -2.42 10.56 -19.47
CA ALA A 212 -1.44 11.19 -20.34
C ALA A 212 -0.39 11.94 -19.52
N LEU A 213 0.75 12.22 -20.11
CA LEU A 213 1.77 13.10 -19.50
C LEU A 213 1.44 14.56 -19.76
N ASN A 214 1.08 14.85 -21.02
CA ASN A 214 0.89 16.23 -21.51
C ASN A 214 -0.58 16.67 -21.44
N PRO A 215 -0.84 17.99 -21.41
CA PRO A 215 -2.20 18.54 -21.53
C PRO A 215 -2.91 18.01 -22.79
N HIS A 216 -4.23 17.79 -22.70
CA HIS A 216 -5.06 17.29 -23.80
C HIS A 216 -4.55 15.99 -24.44
N ALA A 217 -3.82 15.16 -23.66
CA ALA A 217 -3.18 13.93 -24.16
C ALA A 217 -2.25 14.16 -25.35
N GLY A 218 -1.49 15.27 -25.31
CA GLY A 218 -0.51 15.62 -26.34
C GLY A 218 -1.08 16.29 -27.58
N ASP A 219 -2.42 16.38 -27.74
CA ASP A 219 -3.11 17.01 -28.87
C ASP A 219 -2.50 16.61 -30.23
N ALA A 220 -2.49 15.30 -30.51
CA ALA A 220 -1.90 14.70 -31.71
C ALA A 220 -0.41 15.13 -31.95
N GLY A 221 0.37 15.23 -30.90
CA GLY A 221 1.79 15.57 -30.94
C GLY A 221 2.09 17.08 -30.94
N LEU A 222 1.08 17.94 -30.88
CA LEU A 222 1.26 19.38 -30.81
C LEU A 222 1.86 19.84 -29.46
N LEU A 223 1.45 19.20 -28.38
CA LEU A 223 1.86 19.54 -27.00
C LEU A 223 2.85 18.53 -26.40
N GLY A 224 3.47 17.72 -27.23
CA GLY A 224 4.40 16.65 -26.84
C GLY A 224 4.09 15.36 -27.58
N LYS A 225 5.07 14.47 -27.67
CA LYS A 225 4.96 13.20 -28.41
C LYS A 225 5.00 11.98 -27.51
N GLU A 226 5.14 12.17 -26.20
CA GLU A 226 5.29 11.10 -25.23
C GLU A 226 4.07 10.15 -25.22
N GLU A 227 2.89 10.67 -25.54
CA GLU A 227 1.68 9.86 -25.69
C GLU A 227 1.82 8.89 -26.86
N GLU A 228 2.22 9.39 -28.04
CA GLU A 228 2.32 8.61 -29.27
C GLU A 228 3.54 7.68 -29.26
N GLU A 229 4.69 8.16 -28.75
CA GLU A 229 5.96 7.45 -28.83
C GLU A 229 6.20 6.49 -27.63
N ILE A 230 5.55 6.73 -26.48
CA ILE A 230 5.82 5.98 -25.26
C ILE A 230 4.54 5.40 -24.64
N ILE A 231 3.51 6.23 -24.31
CA ILE A 231 2.40 5.79 -23.49
C ILE A 231 1.47 4.84 -24.25
N ILE A 232 1.08 5.17 -25.50
CA ILE A 232 0.25 4.30 -26.34
C ILE A 232 0.95 2.96 -26.62
N PRO A 233 2.23 2.93 -27.05
CA PRO A 233 2.98 1.68 -27.19
C PRO A 233 3.03 0.86 -25.90
N ALA A 234 3.18 1.49 -24.73
CA ALA A 234 3.18 0.79 -23.46
C ALA A 234 1.82 0.16 -23.13
N ILE A 235 0.71 0.85 -23.38
CA ILE A 235 -0.65 0.31 -23.21
C ILE A 235 -0.84 -0.92 -24.12
N GLN A 236 -0.47 -0.82 -25.40
CA GLN A 236 -0.57 -1.93 -26.35
C GLN A 236 0.29 -3.14 -25.96
N GLU A 237 1.50 -2.89 -25.44
CA GLU A 237 2.38 -3.95 -24.95
C GLU A 237 1.85 -4.61 -23.67
N ALA A 238 1.24 -3.84 -22.79
CA ALA A 238 0.58 -4.36 -21.58
C ALA A 238 -0.66 -5.20 -21.93
N GLU A 239 -1.44 -4.79 -22.92
CA GLU A 239 -2.59 -5.55 -23.44
C GLU A 239 -2.18 -6.92 -23.97
N LYS A 240 -1.10 -7.01 -24.77
CA LYS A 240 -0.53 -8.29 -25.24
C LYS A 240 -0.15 -9.22 -24.08
N LYS A 241 0.17 -8.66 -22.92
CA LYS A 241 0.47 -9.39 -21.66
C LYS A 241 -0.78 -9.65 -20.79
N GLY A 242 -1.97 -9.36 -21.31
CA GLY A 242 -3.25 -9.63 -20.65
C GLY A 242 -3.63 -8.61 -19.57
N VAL A 243 -3.06 -7.41 -19.59
CA VAL A 243 -3.42 -6.29 -18.72
C VAL A 243 -4.43 -5.40 -19.43
N MET A 244 -5.63 -5.26 -18.86
CA MET A 244 -6.67 -4.38 -19.39
C MET A 244 -6.38 -2.95 -18.98
N SER A 245 -5.66 -2.21 -19.81
CA SER A 245 -5.32 -0.80 -19.62
C SER A 245 -5.86 0.05 -20.75
N PHE A 246 -6.32 1.26 -20.40
CA PHE A 246 -7.06 2.16 -21.29
C PHE A 246 -6.52 3.59 -21.16
N GLY A 247 -6.47 4.31 -22.29
CA GLY A 247 -5.95 5.67 -22.31
C GLY A 247 -5.11 5.94 -23.57
N PRO A 248 -4.24 6.97 -23.55
CA PRO A 248 -4.02 7.90 -22.43
C PRO A 248 -5.17 8.91 -22.24
N TYR A 249 -5.51 9.20 -20.99
CA TYR A 249 -6.54 10.18 -20.64
C TYR A 249 -5.92 11.50 -20.18
N ALA A 250 -6.42 12.63 -20.66
CA ALA A 250 -6.07 13.94 -20.10
C ALA A 250 -6.50 14.04 -18.64
N ALA A 251 -5.55 14.32 -17.73
CA ALA A 251 -5.73 14.15 -16.29
C ALA A 251 -6.82 15.09 -15.72
N ASP A 252 -6.89 16.32 -16.18
CA ASP A 252 -7.86 17.32 -15.75
C ASP A 252 -9.29 16.88 -16.05
N GLY A 253 -9.58 16.49 -17.30
CA GLY A 253 -10.87 15.99 -17.72
C GLY A 253 -11.23 14.67 -17.05
N PHE A 254 -10.25 13.78 -16.84
CA PHE A 254 -10.44 12.48 -16.22
C PHE A 254 -10.92 12.58 -14.76
N PHE A 255 -10.25 13.38 -13.95
CA PHE A 255 -10.67 13.61 -12.57
C PHE A 255 -11.88 14.55 -12.47
N GLY A 256 -11.92 15.62 -13.27
CA GLY A 256 -13.01 16.61 -13.24
C GLY A 256 -14.37 16.04 -13.61
N SER A 257 -14.42 15.05 -14.50
CA SER A 257 -15.66 14.38 -14.91
C SER A 257 -15.95 13.07 -14.16
N GLN A 258 -15.19 12.75 -13.11
CA GLN A 258 -15.32 11.54 -12.29
C GLN A 258 -15.27 10.22 -13.10
N VAL A 259 -14.57 10.22 -14.23
CA VAL A 259 -14.41 9.02 -15.06
C VAL A 259 -13.66 7.92 -14.32
N TYR A 260 -12.87 8.26 -13.30
CA TYR A 260 -12.17 7.29 -12.46
C TYR A 260 -13.09 6.23 -11.83
N ASP A 261 -14.36 6.52 -11.58
CA ASP A 261 -15.34 5.55 -11.05
C ASP A 261 -15.62 4.37 -11.98
N LYS A 262 -15.23 4.49 -13.26
CA LYS A 262 -15.38 3.42 -14.25
C LYS A 262 -14.18 2.46 -14.27
N PHE A 263 -13.17 2.72 -13.44
CA PHE A 263 -11.92 1.96 -13.40
C PHE A 263 -11.62 1.43 -12.02
N ASP A 264 -10.87 0.36 -11.96
CA ASP A 264 -10.43 -0.26 -10.70
C ASP A 264 -9.10 0.33 -10.21
N GLY A 265 -8.37 1.00 -11.09
CA GLY A 265 -7.13 1.68 -10.79
C GLY A 265 -6.77 2.75 -11.82
N VAL A 266 -5.98 3.73 -11.40
CA VAL A 266 -5.49 4.85 -12.21
C VAL A 266 -3.97 4.87 -12.13
N LEU A 267 -3.29 4.79 -13.27
CA LEU A 267 -1.84 4.95 -13.35
C LEU A 267 -1.51 6.36 -13.83
N ALA A 268 -0.99 7.19 -12.94
CA ALA A 268 -0.51 8.54 -13.26
C ALA A 268 0.97 8.52 -13.62
N MET A 269 1.39 9.46 -14.47
CA MET A 269 2.77 9.52 -14.95
C MET A 269 3.73 10.07 -13.91
N TYR A 270 3.28 11.00 -13.06
CA TYR A 270 4.12 11.60 -12.03
C TYR A 270 3.33 11.93 -10.76
N HIS A 271 4.10 12.25 -9.72
CA HIS A 271 3.61 12.38 -8.34
C HIS A 271 2.38 13.29 -8.23
N ASP A 272 2.49 14.57 -8.55
CA ASP A 272 1.41 15.53 -8.28
C ASP A 272 0.21 15.33 -9.22
N GLN A 273 0.41 14.76 -10.43
CA GLN A 273 -0.69 14.42 -11.33
C GLN A 273 -1.69 13.43 -10.68
N GLY A 274 -1.16 12.47 -9.93
CA GLY A 274 -1.98 11.49 -9.22
C GLY A 274 -2.38 11.93 -7.82
N LEU A 275 -1.42 12.49 -7.06
CA LEU A 275 -1.62 12.73 -5.63
C LEU A 275 -2.38 14.02 -5.31
N ALA A 276 -2.29 15.07 -6.11
CA ALA A 276 -3.06 16.26 -5.85
C ALA A 276 -4.57 16.00 -5.93
N PRO A 277 -5.11 15.41 -7.02
CA PRO A 277 -6.53 15.07 -7.06
C PRO A 277 -6.90 14.00 -6.02
N PHE A 278 -6.04 12.97 -5.80
CA PHE A 278 -6.30 11.97 -4.79
C PHE A 278 -6.46 12.58 -3.39
N LYS A 279 -5.52 13.43 -2.96
CA LYS A 279 -5.58 14.06 -1.64
C LYS A 279 -6.75 15.04 -1.50
N THR A 280 -7.18 15.67 -2.58
CA THR A 280 -8.40 16.50 -2.57
C THR A 280 -9.64 15.67 -2.26
N LEU A 281 -9.69 14.42 -2.73
CA LEU A 281 -10.82 13.50 -2.54
C LEU A 281 -10.73 12.66 -1.26
N ALA A 282 -9.52 12.47 -0.72
CA ALA A 282 -9.20 11.45 0.28
C ALA A 282 -8.26 11.95 1.38
N MET A 283 -8.32 13.23 1.77
CA MET A 283 -7.38 13.80 2.74
C MET A 283 -7.49 13.13 4.11
N ASP A 284 -8.71 12.84 4.55
CA ASP A 284 -8.98 12.37 5.91
C ASP A 284 -8.82 10.84 6.09
N ASP A 285 -9.06 10.07 5.02
CA ASP A 285 -9.19 8.61 5.08
C ASP A 285 -8.35 7.87 4.04
N GLY A 286 -7.50 8.57 3.29
CA GLY A 286 -6.61 7.99 2.30
C GLY A 286 -5.57 7.06 2.93
N VAL A 287 -5.30 5.95 2.26
CA VAL A 287 -4.32 4.95 2.65
C VAL A 287 -3.21 4.85 1.61
N ASN A 288 -1.99 4.73 2.06
CA ASN A 288 -0.83 4.38 1.22
C ASN A 288 -0.52 2.90 1.39
N TYR A 289 -0.64 2.14 0.31
CA TYR A 289 -0.34 0.72 0.26
C TYR A 289 0.93 0.47 -0.58
N THR A 290 1.82 -0.39 -0.08
CA THR A 290 3.03 -0.82 -0.79
C THR A 290 2.79 -2.17 -1.46
N ALA A 291 2.43 -2.15 -2.74
CA ALA A 291 2.21 -3.34 -3.57
C ALA A 291 3.52 -3.90 -4.13
N GLY A 292 3.46 -5.10 -4.71
CA GLY A 292 4.60 -5.76 -5.39
C GLY A 292 5.53 -6.55 -4.48
N LEU A 293 5.44 -6.38 -3.17
CA LEU A 293 6.25 -7.09 -2.19
C LEU A 293 5.55 -8.38 -1.71
N SER A 294 6.34 -9.29 -1.13
CA SER A 294 5.82 -10.53 -0.54
C SER A 294 5.01 -10.30 0.72
N ILE A 295 5.19 -9.16 1.37
CA ILE A 295 4.50 -8.75 2.61
C ILE A 295 3.36 -7.79 2.33
N VAL A 296 2.50 -7.59 3.32
CA VAL A 296 1.47 -6.53 3.31
C VAL A 296 1.93 -5.40 4.21
N ARG A 297 2.06 -4.20 3.63
CA ARG A 297 2.35 -2.99 4.39
C ARG A 297 1.45 -1.85 3.96
N THR A 298 0.79 -1.24 4.91
CA THR A 298 -0.04 -0.04 4.74
C THR A 298 0.43 1.08 5.65
N SER A 299 0.04 2.29 5.33
CA SER A 299 0.25 3.48 6.18
C SER A 299 -0.82 4.54 5.88
N PRO A 300 -1.05 5.50 6.78
CA PRO A 300 -1.86 6.66 6.46
C PRO A 300 -1.22 7.48 5.31
N ALA A 301 -2.04 8.24 4.60
CA ALA A 301 -1.61 9.07 3.48
C ALA A 301 -1.03 10.44 3.90
N HIS A 302 -1.04 10.75 5.21
CA HIS A 302 -0.47 11.98 5.78
C HIS A 302 0.97 11.78 6.29
N GLY A 303 1.65 12.88 6.63
CA GLY A 303 3.00 12.90 7.23
C GLY A 303 2.98 12.99 8.75
N THR A 304 4.13 13.37 9.33
CA THR A 304 4.35 13.51 10.78
C THR A 304 3.55 14.63 11.42
N ALA A 305 3.10 15.62 10.65
CA ALA A 305 2.25 16.74 11.06
C ALA A 305 2.70 17.39 12.39
N TYR A 306 3.97 17.84 12.43
CA TYR A 306 4.55 18.47 13.63
C TYR A 306 3.80 19.72 14.09
N ASP A 307 3.15 20.41 13.17
CA ASP A 307 2.37 21.63 13.42
C ASP A 307 1.18 21.41 14.36
N ILE A 308 0.66 20.20 14.42
CA ILE A 308 -0.48 19.83 15.27
C ILE A 308 -0.16 18.77 16.33
N ALA A 309 1.12 18.33 16.41
CA ALA A 309 1.51 17.30 17.36
C ALA A 309 1.30 17.76 18.82
N GLY A 310 0.68 16.92 19.65
CA GLY A 310 0.36 17.22 21.04
C GLY A 310 -0.91 18.05 21.26
N GLN A 311 -1.64 18.42 20.22
CA GLN A 311 -2.85 19.25 20.32
C GLN A 311 -4.16 18.43 20.40
N ASN A 312 -4.10 17.12 20.27
CA ASN A 312 -5.26 16.23 20.24
C ASN A 312 -6.28 16.52 19.10
N VAL A 313 -5.82 17.08 17.98
CA VAL A 313 -6.66 17.42 16.82
C VAL A 313 -6.42 16.51 15.59
N ALA A 314 -5.40 15.65 15.61
CA ALA A 314 -5.16 14.74 14.52
C ALA A 314 -6.28 13.69 14.42
N SER A 315 -6.80 13.50 13.20
CA SER A 315 -7.76 12.44 12.90
C SER A 315 -7.05 11.10 12.80
N GLU A 316 -7.57 10.09 13.47
CA GLU A 316 -7.08 8.72 13.37
C GLU A 316 -7.64 7.97 12.16
N GLU A 317 -8.54 8.56 11.40
CA GLU A 317 -9.31 7.83 10.40
C GLU A 317 -8.42 7.22 9.30
N SER A 318 -7.47 7.98 8.76
CA SER A 318 -6.51 7.46 7.77
C SER A 318 -5.67 6.28 8.30
N PHE A 319 -5.27 6.32 9.58
CA PHE A 319 -4.55 5.21 10.21
C PHE A 319 -5.47 4.00 10.46
N ARG A 320 -6.71 4.22 10.88
CA ARG A 320 -7.74 3.18 11.05
C ARG A 320 -8.04 2.49 9.71
N GLN A 321 -8.20 3.25 8.64
CA GLN A 321 -8.39 2.71 7.29
C GLN A 321 -7.15 1.94 6.81
N ALA A 322 -5.94 2.39 7.14
CA ALA A 322 -4.72 1.66 6.84
C ALA A 322 -4.68 0.29 7.54
N LEU A 323 -5.16 0.21 8.78
CA LEU A 323 -5.27 -1.06 9.52
C LEU A 323 -6.30 -1.99 8.86
N TYR A 324 -7.49 -1.50 8.54
CA TYR A 324 -8.51 -2.31 7.86
C TYR A 324 -8.02 -2.79 6.49
N ALA A 325 -7.40 -1.91 5.70
CA ALA A 325 -6.81 -2.27 4.41
C ALA A 325 -5.76 -3.38 4.53
N ALA A 326 -4.90 -3.33 5.56
CA ALA A 326 -3.91 -4.39 5.80
C ALA A 326 -4.57 -5.75 6.04
N LEU A 327 -5.64 -5.80 6.84
CA LEU A 327 -6.39 -7.02 7.12
C LEU A 327 -7.08 -7.58 5.86
N ASP A 328 -7.76 -6.73 5.10
CA ASP A 328 -8.48 -7.13 3.91
C ASP A 328 -7.52 -7.63 2.82
N ILE A 329 -6.42 -6.91 2.58
CA ILE A 329 -5.38 -7.33 1.63
C ILE A 329 -4.77 -8.68 2.04
N TYR A 330 -4.48 -8.89 3.32
CA TYR A 330 -3.95 -10.16 3.81
C TYR A 330 -4.93 -11.31 3.56
N ARG A 331 -6.21 -11.12 3.91
CA ARG A 331 -7.28 -12.13 3.68
C ARG A 331 -7.46 -12.40 2.19
N ASN A 332 -7.46 -11.37 1.34
CA ASN A 332 -7.56 -11.51 -0.11
C ASN A 332 -6.37 -12.28 -0.69
N ARG A 333 -5.14 -12.05 -0.21
CA ARG A 333 -3.96 -12.82 -0.63
C ARG A 333 -4.07 -14.29 -0.30
N ILE A 334 -4.63 -14.63 0.88
CA ILE A 334 -4.88 -16.04 1.26
C ILE A 334 -5.88 -16.65 0.29
N ARG A 335 -7.05 -16.01 0.10
CA ARG A 335 -8.10 -16.48 -0.81
C ARG A 335 -7.58 -16.63 -2.26
N TYR A 336 -6.80 -15.68 -2.73
CA TYR A 336 -6.20 -15.73 -4.06
C TYR A 336 -5.24 -16.91 -4.21
N ARG A 337 -4.38 -17.16 -3.22
CA ARG A 337 -3.45 -18.30 -3.22
C ARG A 337 -4.22 -19.62 -3.22
N GLU A 338 -5.22 -19.76 -2.40
CA GLU A 338 -6.08 -20.96 -2.35
C GLU A 338 -6.79 -21.19 -3.69
N ALA A 339 -7.41 -20.17 -4.25
CA ALA A 339 -8.12 -20.25 -5.53
C ALA A 339 -7.19 -20.57 -6.72
N THR A 340 -5.91 -20.22 -6.64
CA THR A 340 -4.93 -20.41 -7.73
C THR A 340 -3.98 -21.59 -7.49
N ALA A 341 -4.05 -22.30 -6.36
CA ALA A 341 -3.18 -23.41 -6.02
C ALA A 341 -3.31 -24.59 -6.99
N ASN A 342 -4.56 -24.90 -7.43
CA ASN A 342 -4.86 -25.98 -8.34
C ASN A 342 -5.73 -25.49 -9.50
N PRO A 343 -5.20 -24.72 -10.46
CA PRO A 343 -6.00 -24.24 -11.58
C PRO A 343 -6.45 -25.42 -12.44
N LEU A 344 -7.74 -25.43 -12.81
CA LEU A 344 -8.25 -26.40 -13.78
C LEU A 344 -7.40 -26.29 -15.05
N ARG A 345 -6.91 -27.44 -15.56
CA ARG A 345 -6.22 -27.51 -16.84
C ARG A 345 -7.17 -27.00 -17.92
N LYS A 346 -6.75 -26.03 -18.72
CA LYS A 346 -7.47 -25.64 -19.91
C LYS A 346 -7.53 -26.87 -20.82
N GLN A 347 -8.69 -27.50 -20.95
CA GLN A 347 -8.93 -28.44 -22.02
C GLN A 347 -9.09 -27.60 -23.29
N TYR A 348 -8.08 -27.64 -24.15
CA TYR A 348 -8.25 -27.21 -25.53
C TYR A 348 -9.04 -28.34 -26.19
N PHE A 349 -10.35 -28.19 -26.33
CA PHE A 349 -11.07 -28.93 -27.33
C PHE A 349 -10.57 -28.33 -28.64
N ASP A 350 -9.82 -29.11 -29.44
CA ASP A 350 -9.71 -28.87 -30.86
C ASP A 350 -11.16 -28.81 -31.36
N LYS A 351 -11.61 -27.65 -31.76
CA LYS A 351 -12.80 -27.55 -32.59
C LYS A 351 -12.38 -28.15 -33.93
N GLY A 352 -12.47 -29.47 -34.04
CA GLY A 352 -12.51 -30.14 -35.30
C GLY A 352 -13.52 -29.40 -36.14
N GLY A 353 -13.14 -29.01 -37.32
CA GLY A 353 -13.93 -28.10 -38.15
C GLY A 353 -15.37 -28.55 -38.21
N ASP A 354 -16.30 -27.62 -38.20
CA ASP A 354 -17.76 -27.73 -38.27
C ASP A 354 -18.27 -28.46 -39.55
N ASN A 355 -17.39 -29.25 -40.21
CA ASN A 355 -17.63 -29.93 -41.47
C ASN A 355 -17.64 -31.46 -41.38
N GLU A 356 -17.51 -32.07 -40.20
CA GLU A 356 -17.87 -33.49 -40.05
C GLU A 356 -19.40 -33.61 -39.99
N LYS A 357 -20.02 -33.87 -41.14
CA LYS A 357 -21.40 -34.33 -41.21
C LYS A 357 -21.47 -35.59 -40.37
N LEU A 358 -22.23 -35.56 -39.29
CA LEU A 358 -22.60 -36.75 -38.53
C LEU A 358 -23.25 -37.70 -39.51
N ASP A 359 -22.60 -38.81 -39.81
CA ASP A 359 -23.20 -39.90 -40.63
C ASP A 359 -24.10 -40.74 -39.73
N LEU A 360 -25.37 -40.36 -39.71
CA LEU A 360 -26.42 -41.05 -38.93
C LEU A 360 -26.81 -42.44 -39.49
N THR A 361 -26.08 -42.93 -40.50
CA THR A 361 -26.39 -44.25 -41.12
C THR A 361 -25.46 -45.35 -40.61
N LYS A 362 -24.53 -45.10 -39.74
CA LYS A 362 -23.73 -46.14 -39.08
C LYS A 362 -24.50 -46.66 -37.88
N GLU A 363 -25.18 -47.82 -38.08
CA GLU A 363 -25.64 -48.63 -36.97
C GLU A 363 -24.42 -49.07 -36.12
N GLU A 364 -24.55 -48.91 -34.81
CA GLU A 364 -23.60 -49.45 -33.84
C GLU A 364 -23.73 -50.98 -33.92
N ASP A 365 -22.79 -51.67 -34.55
CA ASP A 365 -22.57 -53.10 -34.38
C ASP A 365 -21.82 -53.32 -33.06
N GLU A 366 -22.36 -54.20 -32.21
CA GLU A 366 -22.09 -54.61 -30.82
C GLU A 366 -20.61 -54.65 -30.34
#